data_4753493c02c39f4757bd1a3e4f0fb082
#
_entry.id   4753493c02c39f4757bd1a3e4f0fb082
#
_cell.length_a   1.000
_cell.length_b   1.000
_cell.length_c   1.000
_cell.angle_alpha   90.00
_cell.angle_beta   90.00
_cell.angle_gamma   90.00
#
_symmetry.space_group_name_H-M   'P 1'
#
loop_
_entity.id
_entity.type
_entity.pdbx_description
1 polymer ?
#
loop_
_entity_poly.entity_id
_entity_poly.type
_entity_poly.pdbx_seq_one_letter_code
_entity_poly.pdbx_strand_id
1 'polypeptide(L)'
;MEFWYTEQHTPDVRLSIRVNRQLYSGQSEFQRIDVFESPEFGRFLTLDGYMMLTEKDEFIYHEMITHVPMCVHPEAENILVIGGGDGGTVRELLRYPSIRHIDLVEIDEMVVDVCREYLPSTASCLSDERVHIHYEDGLRFVRKPIDTYDLIIVDSTDPFGPGEGLFTKEFYGNCFKALKEDGIMINQHESPFYEQDAYAMQRMHQRIVHSFPFSRVYQVHIPTYPSGHWLFGFSSKNRRPVEGVDFARWKALGIKTRYYNTQLHAAAFALPNYVEERLEDVEPQH
;
A
#
# COMPACT_ATOMS: atom_id res chain seq x y z
N MET A 1 34.56 8.92 8.82
CA MET A 1 33.99 7.60 8.48
C MET A 1 32.59 7.86 7.93
N GLU A 2 32.22 7.27 6.79
CA GLU A 2 30.88 7.39 6.22
C GLU A 2 30.12 6.10 6.52
N PHE A 3 28.84 6.23 6.85
CA PHE A 3 27.96 5.10 7.07
C PHE A 3 26.95 5.02 5.94
N TRP A 4 26.72 3.80 5.45
CA TRP A 4 25.80 3.51 4.37
C TRP A 4 24.82 2.42 4.80
N TYR A 5 23.54 2.68 4.72
CA TYR A 5 22.51 1.65 4.67
C TYR A 5 22.55 1.03 3.27
N THR A 6 22.42 -0.29 3.21
CA THR A 6 22.40 -1.00 1.92
C THR A 6 21.32 -2.06 1.95
N GLU A 7 20.37 -1.93 1.06
CA GLU A 7 19.37 -2.95 0.77
C GLU A 7 19.80 -3.76 -0.44
N GLN A 8 19.67 -5.07 -0.35
CA GLN A 8 19.98 -5.98 -1.45
C GLN A 8 18.68 -6.37 -2.16
N HIS A 9 18.42 -5.77 -3.33
CA HIS A 9 17.25 -6.07 -4.14
C HIS A 9 17.34 -7.43 -4.82
N THR A 10 18.52 -7.78 -5.34
CA THR A 10 18.83 -9.09 -5.93
C THR A 10 20.24 -9.49 -5.53
N PRO A 11 20.69 -10.73 -5.78
CA PRO A 11 22.10 -11.10 -5.56
C PRO A 11 23.11 -10.12 -6.17
N ASP A 12 22.73 -9.44 -7.27
CA ASP A 12 23.61 -8.59 -8.06
C ASP A 12 23.26 -7.11 -8.02
N VAL A 13 22.15 -6.71 -7.37
CA VAL A 13 21.67 -5.32 -7.32
C VAL A 13 21.43 -4.86 -5.88
N ARG A 14 21.94 -3.69 -5.57
CA ARG A 14 21.79 -3.05 -4.26
C ARG A 14 21.43 -1.58 -4.40
N LEU A 15 20.58 -1.10 -3.50
CA LEU A 15 20.39 0.33 -3.22
C LEU A 15 21.21 0.68 -1.97
N SER A 16 22.06 1.71 -2.08
CA SER A 16 22.79 2.21 -0.92
C SER A 16 22.49 3.69 -0.68
N ILE A 17 22.16 4.02 0.56
CA ILE A 17 21.84 5.38 1.02
C ILE A 17 22.81 5.77 2.12
N ARG A 18 23.46 6.93 1.98
CA ARG A 18 24.32 7.48 3.04
C ARG A 18 23.46 7.89 4.22
N VAL A 19 23.88 7.47 5.42
CA VAL A 19 23.19 7.78 6.68
C VAL A 19 24.11 8.57 7.62
N ASN A 20 23.52 9.52 8.35
CA ASN A 20 24.19 10.25 9.40
C ASN A 20 24.27 9.43 10.68
N ARG A 21 23.18 8.76 11.02
CA ARG A 21 23.04 7.95 12.22
C ARG A 21 21.84 7.01 12.14
N GLN A 22 21.89 5.96 12.93
CA GLN A 22 20.75 5.11 13.27
C GLN A 22 20.05 5.73 14.48
N LEU A 23 18.74 5.98 14.36
CA LEU A 23 17.93 6.60 15.39
C LEU A 23 17.30 5.55 16.31
N TYR A 24 16.93 4.40 15.72
CA TYR A 24 16.32 3.29 16.43
C TYR A 24 16.77 1.95 15.84
N SER A 25 16.86 0.94 16.67
CA SER A 25 17.01 -0.47 16.28
C SER A 25 16.37 -1.35 17.35
N GLY A 26 15.44 -2.19 16.95
CA GLY A 26 14.75 -3.11 17.84
C GLY A 26 14.31 -4.37 17.10
N GLN A 27 13.98 -5.40 17.89
CA GLN A 27 13.46 -6.67 17.40
C GLN A 27 12.13 -6.93 18.09
N SER A 28 11.04 -6.99 17.31
CA SER A 28 9.75 -7.48 17.78
C SER A 28 9.69 -9.02 17.68
N GLU A 29 8.57 -9.61 18.02
CA GLU A 29 8.31 -11.02 17.75
C GLU A 29 8.12 -11.34 16.25
N PHE A 30 7.90 -10.31 15.42
CA PHE A 30 7.60 -10.45 14.00
C PHE A 30 8.81 -10.12 13.11
N GLN A 31 9.56 -9.05 13.44
CA GLN A 31 10.58 -8.50 12.54
C GLN A 31 11.55 -7.56 13.26
N ARG A 32 12.66 -7.28 12.62
CA ARG A 32 13.60 -6.24 13.03
C ARG A 32 13.12 -4.89 12.47
N ILE A 33 13.14 -3.86 13.32
CA ILE A 33 12.72 -2.50 12.99
C ILE A 33 13.92 -1.59 13.18
N ASP A 34 14.33 -0.89 12.12
CA ASP A 34 15.39 0.11 12.18
C ASP A 34 14.90 1.45 11.62
N VAL A 35 15.28 2.55 12.27
CA VAL A 35 15.08 3.91 11.76
C VAL A 35 16.42 4.61 11.61
N PHE A 36 16.64 5.17 10.45
CA PHE A 36 17.85 5.90 10.11
C PHE A 36 17.56 7.36 9.76
N GLU A 37 18.59 8.20 9.80
CA GLU A 37 18.57 9.56 9.32
C GLU A 37 19.56 9.74 8.17
N SER A 38 19.08 10.13 7.01
CA SER A 38 19.84 10.40 5.81
C SER A 38 19.86 11.90 5.50
N PRO A 39 20.98 12.46 5.01
CA PRO A 39 21.02 13.85 4.53
C PRO A 39 20.12 14.08 3.32
N GLU A 40 19.91 13.08 2.48
CA GLU A 40 19.15 13.19 1.23
C GLU A 40 17.68 12.84 1.40
N PHE A 41 17.37 11.81 2.21
CA PHE A 41 16.03 11.23 2.29
C PHE A 41 15.30 11.56 3.59
N GLY A 42 15.92 12.30 4.52
CA GLY A 42 15.37 12.51 5.85
C GLY A 42 15.41 11.24 6.69
N ARG A 43 14.42 11.06 7.55
CA ARG A 43 14.28 9.80 8.29
C ARG A 43 13.65 8.75 7.41
N PHE A 44 14.06 7.50 7.62
CA PHE A 44 13.49 6.36 6.90
C PHE A 44 13.40 5.13 7.79
N LEU A 45 12.38 4.32 7.52
CA LEU A 45 12.07 3.08 8.21
C LEU A 45 12.49 1.89 7.36
N THR A 46 13.08 0.89 8.01
CA THR A 46 13.29 -0.43 7.41
C THR A 46 12.75 -1.54 8.29
N LEU A 47 12.17 -2.56 7.68
CA LEU A 47 11.72 -3.79 8.33
C LEU A 47 12.53 -4.96 7.76
N ASP A 48 13.20 -5.72 8.64
CA ASP A 48 14.16 -6.78 8.28
C ASP A 48 15.23 -6.35 7.25
N GLY A 49 15.55 -5.05 7.24
CA GLY A 49 16.52 -4.46 6.33
C GLY A 49 15.95 -4.06 4.96
N TYR A 50 14.65 -4.16 4.73
CA TYR A 50 13.96 -3.68 3.54
C TYR A 50 13.41 -2.26 3.77
N MET A 51 13.54 -1.40 2.75
CA MET A 51 13.06 -0.02 2.79
C MET A 51 11.55 0.03 2.74
N MET A 52 10.92 0.57 3.80
CA MET A 52 9.48 0.75 3.83
C MET A 52 9.06 2.14 3.36
N LEU A 53 9.68 3.17 3.91
CA LEU A 53 9.39 4.56 3.52
C LEU A 53 10.56 5.48 3.87
N THR A 54 10.64 6.62 3.17
CA THR A 54 11.47 7.76 3.53
C THR A 54 10.63 9.03 3.62
N GLU A 55 11.01 10.01 4.46
CA GLU A 55 10.32 11.31 4.53
C GLU A 55 10.31 12.06 3.19
N LYS A 56 11.22 11.74 2.30
CA LYS A 56 11.36 12.42 1.00
C LYS A 56 10.37 11.94 -0.05
N ASP A 57 10.08 10.65 -0.13
CA ASP A 57 9.29 10.07 -1.23
C ASP A 57 8.06 9.25 -0.81
N GLU A 58 7.80 9.08 0.50
CA GLU A 58 6.64 8.31 1.02
C GLU A 58 5.30 8.77 0.44
N PHE A 59 5.16 10.09 0.17
CA PHE A 59 3.93 10.66 -0.35
C PHE A 59 3.53 10.07 -1.70
N ILE A 60 4.49 9.59 -2.48
CA ILE A 60 4.23 8.98 -3.80
C ILE A 60 3.39 7.72 -3.63
N TYR A 61 3.79 6.85 -2.72
CA TYR A 61 3.08 5.62 -2.37
C TYR A 61 1.70 5.94 -1.76
N HIS A 62 1.68 6.72 -0.68
CA HIS A 62 0.48 6.98 0.11
C HIS A 62 -0.59 7.76 -0.66
N GLU A 63 -0.19 8.70 -1.51
CA GLU A 63 -1.14 9.41 -2.37
C GLU A 63 -1.76 8.47 -3.42
N MET A 64 -0.96 7.59 -4.04
CA MET A 64 -1.48 6.73 -5.10
C MET A 64 -2.34 5.58 -4.58
N ILE A 65 -1.97 4.96 -3.46
CA ILE A 65 -2.77 3.88 -2.86
C ILE A 65 -4.10 4.40 -2.32
N THR A 66 -4.16 5.68 -1.92
CA THR A 66 -5.35 6.30 -1.31
C THR A 66 -6.21 7.06 -2.31
N HIS A 67 -5.62 7.97 -3.10
CA HIS A 67 -6.43 8.91 -3.91
C HIS A 67 -7.01 8.25 -5.15
N VAL A 68 -6.40 7.18 -5.67
CA VAL A 68 -6.98 6.43 -6.79
C VAL A 68 -8.34 5.84 -6.41
N PRO A 69 -8.49 5.01 -5.37
CA PRO A 69 -9.80 4.47 -5.00
C PRO A 69 -10.77 5.55 -4.47
N MET A 70 -10.29 6.54 -3.74
CA MET A 70 -11.14 7.62 -3.21
C MET A 70 -11.67 8.55 -4.30
N CYS A 71 -11.00 8.67 -5.44
CA CYS A 71 -11.54 9.37 -6.61
C CYS A 71 -12.67 8.56 -7.28
N VAL A 72 -12.58 7.24 -7.27
CA VAL A 72 -13.58 6.31 -7.83
C VAL A 72 -14.79 6.16 -6.90
N HIS A 73 -14.55 6.16 -5.60
CA HIS A 73 -15.58 6.01 -4.57
C HIS A 73 -15.54 7.15 -3.54
N PRO A 74 -15.90 8.39 -3.94
CA PRO A 74 -15.78 9.57 -3.09
C PRO A 74 -16.75 9.61 -1.90
N GLU A 75 -17.73 8.71 -1.87
CA GLU A 75 -18.68 8.53 -0.77
C GLU A 75 -18.23 7.50 0.28
N ALA A 76 -17.08 6.84 0.10
CA ALA A 76 -16.60 5.85 1.05
C ALA A 76 -16.54 6.40 2.48
N GLU A 77 -17.15 5.69 3.42
CA GLU A 77 -17.25 6.07 4.84
C GLU A 77 -16.50 5.11 5.76
N ASN A 78 -16.55 3.81 5.49
CA ASN A 78 -15.98 2.75 6.33
C ASN A 78 -14.81 2.09 5.59
N ILE A 79 -13.62 2.24 6.15
CA ILE A 79 -12.38 1.81 5.52
C ILE A 79 -11.70 0.76 6.39
N LEU A 80 -11.14 -0.26 5.76
CA LEU A 80 -10.20 -1.19 6.39
C LEU A 80 -8.82 -0.99 5.77
N VAL A 81 -7.82 -0.74 6.61
CA VAL A 81 -6.41 -0.73 6.22
C VAL A 81 -5.73 -1.91 6.90
N ILE A 82 -5.10 -2.79 6.13
CA ILE A 82 -4.37 -3.97 6.64
C ILE A 82 -2.89 -3.72 6.41
N GLY A 83 -2.10 -3.70 7.47
CA GLY A 83 -0.76 -3.12 7.50
C GLY A 83 -0.80 -1.61 7.64
N GLY A 84 0.21 -0.91 7.14
CA GLY A 84 0.27 0.56 7.14
C GLY A 84 0.44 1.17 8.54
N GLY A 85 1.13 0.47 9.45
CA GLY A 85 1.40 0.93 10.82
C GLY A 85 2.21 2.22 10.89
N ASP A 86 2.80 2.68 9.79
CA ASP A 86 3.46 3.98 9.68
C ASP A 86 2.47 5.17 9.63
N GLY A 87 1.19 4.92 9.30
CA GLY A 87 0.11 5.91 9.28
C GLY A 87 -0.02 6.74 8.00
N GLY A 88 0.85 6.57 7.01
CA GLY A 88 0.83 7.40 5.80
C GLY A 88 -0.45 7.25 4.97
N THR A 89 -0.91 6.02 4.76
CA THR A 89 -2.20 5.72 4.11
C THR A 89 -3.38 6.31 4.91
N VAL A 90 -3.37 6.15 6.24
CA VAL A 90 -4.40 6.72 7.13
C VAL A 90 -4.40 8.25 7.06
N ARG A 91 -3.22 8.89 7.04
CA ARG A 91 -3.09 10.35 6.89
C ARG A 91 -3.79 10.84 5.62
N GLU A 92 -3.59 10.18 4.49
CA GLU A 92 -4.23 10.57 3.24
C GLU A 92 -5.75 10.30 3.24
N LEU A 93 -6.20 9.21 3.85
CA LEU A 93 -7.63 8.91 4.01
C LEU A 93 -8.34 9.97 4.85
N LEU A 94 -7.76 10.39 5.96
CA LEU A 94 -8.36 11.38 6.88
C LEU A 94 -8.59 12.77 6.26
N ARG A 95 -8.05 13.03 5.09
CA ARG A 95 -8.29 14.26 4.32
C ARG A 95 -9.67 14.29 3.64
N TYR A 96 -10.36 13.15 3.61
CA TYR A 96 -11.70 13.04 3.02
C TYR A 96 -12.79 13.22 4.07
N PRO A 97 -13.69 14.21 3.89
CA PRO A 97 -14.75 14.47 4.85
C PRO A 97 -15.84 13.39 4.88
N SER A 98 -15.88 12.53 3.87
CA SER A 98 -16.81 11.38 3.83
C SER A 98 -16.42 10.29 4.83
N ILE A 99 -15.14 10.11 5.13
CA ILE A 99 -14.64 9.02 5.97
C ILE A 99 -15.06 9.23 7.42
N ARG A 100 -15.73 8.24 7.99
CA ARG A 100 -16.24 8.22 9.35
C ARG A 100 -15.54 7.21 10.23
N HIS A 101 -15.05 6.10 9.65
CA HIS A 101 -14.45 5.01 10.40
C HIS A 101 -13.33 4.37 9.61
N ILE A 102 -12.19 4.19 10.27
CA ILE A 102 -11.02 3.48 9.75
C ILE A 102 -10.62 2.41 10.76
N ASP A 103 -10.75 1.14 10.41
CA ASP A 103 -10.07 0.05 11.10
C ASP A 103 -8.67 -0.08 10.51
N LEU A 104 -7.64 0.14 11.33
CA LEU A 104 -6.24 -0.12 10.99
C LEU A 104 -5.82 -1.42 11.68
N VAL A 105 -5.51 -2.45 10.90
CA VAL A 105 -5.12 -3.77 11.41
C VAL A 105 -3.64 -3.99 11.16
N GLU A 106 -2.83 -3.80 12.19
CA GLU A 106 -1.39 -3.97 12.17
C GLU A 106 -0.99 -5.12 13.10
N ILE A 107 -0.17 -6.04 12.61
CA ILE A 107 0.24 -7.19 13.41
C ILE A 107 1.29 -6.83 14.46
N ASP A 108 2.11 -5.83 14.17
CA ASP A 108 3.27 -5.43 14.99
C ASP A 108 3.05 -4.06 15.65
N GLU A 109 2.60 -4.05 16.91
CA GLU A 109 2.42 -2.84 17.71
C GLU A 109 3.70 -1.99 17.78
N MET A 110 4.87 -2.63 17.79
CA MET A 110 6.16 -1.92 17.85
C MET A 110 6.39 -1.05 16.61
N VAL A 111 5.89 -1.43 15.44
CA VAL A 111 5.97 -0.59 14.22
C VAL A 111 5.22 0.72 14.44
N VAL A 112 4.00 0.65 14.96
CA VAL A 112 3.17 1.84 15.22
C VAL A 112 3.85 2.76 16.25
N ASP A 113 4.38 2.21 17.34
CA ASP A 113 5.02 2.99 18.39
C ASP A 113 6.30 3.67 17.90
N VAL A 114 7.14 2.94 17.15
CA VAL A 114 8.36 3.49 16.55
C VAL A 114 8.03 4.59 15.54
N CYS A 115 7.00 4.39 14.72
CA CYS A 115 6.58 5.41 13.75
C CYS A 115 6.01 6.66 14.42
N ARG A 116 5.25 6.52 15.51
CA ARG A 116 4.78 7.67 16.31
C ARG A 116 5.93 8.51 16.87
N GLU A 117 7.01 7.87 17.30
CA GLU A 117 8.17 8.56 17.88
C GLU A 117 9.08 9.17 16.80
N TYR A 118 9.39 8.41 15.75
CA TYR A 118 10.43 8.80 14.80
C TYR A 118 9.91 9.35 13.48
N LEU A 119 8.66 9.06 13.09
CA LEU A 119 8.02 9.47 11.84
C LEU A 119 6.67 10.18 12.07
N PRO A 120 6.62 11.22 12.93
CA PRO A 120 5.36 11.87 13.28
C PRO A 120 4.67 12.54 12.09
N SER A 121 5.36 12.81 10.98
CA SER A 121 4.77 13.35 9.74
C SER A 121 3.73 12.43 9.11
N THR A 122 3.83 11.12 9.33
CA THR A 122 2.85 10.13 8.91
C THR A 122 1.99 9.65 10.09
N ALA A 123 2.61 9.25 11.20
CA ALA A 123 1.97 8.52 12.28
C ALA A 123 1.18 9.37 13.29
N SER A 124 1.37 10.71 13.33
CA SER A 124 0.60 11.56 14.26
C SER A 124 -0.93 11.50 14.05
N CYS A 125 -1.36 11.19 12.84
CA CYS A 125 -2.77 11.05 12.48
C CYS A 125 -3.45 9.81 13.10
N LEU A 126 -2.67 8.84 13.58
CA LEU A 126 -3.18 7.60 14.18
C LEU A 126 -3.92 7.82 15.52
N SER A 127 -3.92 9.03 16.05
CA SER A 127 -4.70 9.43 17.22
C SER A 127 -6.05 10.10 16.89
N ASP A 128 -6.43 10.22 15.60
CA ASP A 128 -7.72 10.76 15.18
C ASP A 128 -8.86 9.84 15.67
N GLU A 129 -9.96 10.43 16.14
CA GLU A 129 -11.10 9.70 16.70
C GLU A 129 -11.79 8.72 15.73
N ARG A 130 -11.58 8.90 14.44
CA ARG A 130 -12.09 7.99 13.39
C ARG A 130 -11.24 6.75 13.20
N VAL A 131 -10.04 6.67 13.80
CA VAL A 131 -9.07 5.59 13.61
C VAL A 131 -9.12 4.61 14.78
N HIS A 132 -9.37 3.35 14.49
CA HIS A 132 -9.38 2.26 15.45
C HIS A 132 -8.28 1.26 15.09
N ILE A 133 -7.26 1.18 15.94
CA ILE A 133 -6.10 0.31 15.70
C ILE A 133 -6.37 -1.04 16.37
N HIS A 134 -6.18 -2.11 15.59
CA HIS A 134 -6.27 -3.50 16.02
C HIS A 134 -4.91 -4.17 15.85
N TYR A 135 -4.31 -4.59 16.94
CA TYR A 135 -3.05 -5.35 16.92
C TYR A 135 -3.35 -6.83 16.77
N GLU A 136 -3.63 -7.26 15.54
CA GLU A 136 -3.92 -8.66 15.20
C GLU A 136 -3.58 -9.00 13.75
N ASP A 137 -3.58 -10.29 13.44
CA ASP A 137 -3.37 -10.81 12.09
C ASP A 137 -4.51 -10.40 11.14
N GLY A 138 -4.18 -9.66 10.07
CA GLY A 138 -5.12 -9.17 9.07
C GLY A 138 -5.93 -10.28 8.38
N LEU A 139 -5.35 -11.47 8.14
CA LEU A 139 -6.09 -12.62 7.62
C LEU A 139 -7.17 -13.09 8.59
N ARG A 140 -6.89 -13.07 9.89
CA ARG A 140 -7.89 -13.46 10.92
C ARG A 140 -8.96 -12.39 11.07
N PHE A 141 -8.57 -11.11 11.02
CA PHE A 141 -9.49 -10.00 11.14
C PHE A 141 -10.53 -10.02 10.02
N VAL A 142 -10.09 -10.11 8.75
CA VAL A 142 -10.96 -9.97 7.57
C VAL A 142 -11.94 -11.13 7.37
N ARG A 143 -11.82 -12.22 8.14
CA ARG A 143 -12.79 -13.33 8.15
C ARG A 143 -14.13 -12.98 8.79
N LYS A 144 -14.16 -11.98 9.68
CA LYS A 144 -15.33 -11.65 10.52
C LYS A 144 -16.33 -10.72 9.83
N PRO A 145 -15.91 -9.57 9.21
CA PRO A 145 -16.84 -8.63 8.60
C PRO A 145 -17.47 -9.18 7.31
N ILE A 146 -18.72 -8.79 7.07
CA ILE A 146 -19.46 -9.08 5.83
C ILE A 146 -20.16 -7.78 5.44
N ASP A 147 -20.08 -7.37 4.16
CA ASP A 147 -20.72 -6.16 3.61
C ASP A 147 -20.52 -4.91 4.50
N THR A 148 -19.28 -4.74 5.00
CA THR A 148 -18.99 -3.74 6.03
C THR A 148 -18.23 -2.55 5.48
N TYR A 149 -17.25 -2.80 4.61
CA TYR A 149 -16.31 -1.77 4.15
C TYR A 149 -16.63 -1.28 2.74
N ASP A 150 -16.49 0.02 2.56
CA ASP A 150 -16.53 0.68 1.23
C ASP A 150 -15.18 0.52 0.52
N LEU A 151 -14.09 0.50 1.30
CA LEU A 151 -12.74 0.38 0.78
C LEU A 151 -11.90 -0.50 1.71
N ILE A 152 -11.15 -1.43 1.13
CA ILE A 152 -10.10 -2.19 1.80
C ILE A 152 -8.77 -1.83 1.14
N ILE A 153 -7.80 -1.37 1.93
CA ILE A 153 -6.43 -1.12 1.47
C ILE A 153 -5.51 -2.14 2.15
N VAL A 154 -4.83 -2.94 1.35
CA VAL A 154 -3.80 -3.88 1.81
C VAL A 154 -2.44 -3.21 1.60
N ASP A 155 -1.98 -2.58 2.66
CA ASP A 155 -0.74 -1.81 2.74
C ASP A 155 0.27 -2.61 3.57
N SER A 156 0.62 -3.79 3.07
CA SER A 156 1.46 -4.77 3.76
C SER A 156 2.88 -4.79 3.19
N THR A 157 3.79 -5.39 3.96
CA THR A 157 5.11 -5.81 3.46
C THR A 157 4.96 -6.88 2.37
N ASP A 158 6.08 -7.22 1.73
CA ASP A 158 6.17 -8.20 0.65
C ASP A 158 5.61 -9.59 1.03
N PRO A 159 5.33 -10.49 0.04
CA PRO A 159 4.66 -11.77 0.24
C PRO A 159 5.52 -12.85 0.92
N PHE A 160 6.33 -12.45 1.88
CA PHE A 160 7.13 -13.34 2.75
C PHE A 160 7.13 -12.83 4.20
N GLY A 161 7.54 -13.70 5.14
CA GLY A 161 7.53 -13.36 6.57
C GLY A 161 6.11 -13.18 7.14
N PRO A 162 5.88 -12.18 8.00
CA PRO A 162 4.58 -11.96 8.67
C PRO A 162 3.42 -11.71 7.70
N GLY A 163 3.69 -11.15 6.51
CA GLY A 163 2.69 -10.81 5.49
C GLY A 163 2.22 -11.99 4.63
N GLU A 164 2.89 -13.16 4.64
CA GLU A 164 2.61 -14.26 3.68
C GLU A 164 1.13 -14.67 3.62
N GLY A 165 0.43 -14.65 4.75
CA GLY A 165 -1.00 -14.98 4.84
C GLY A 165 -1.93 -14.07 4.04
N LEU A 166 -1.52 -12.83 3.80
CA LEU A 166 -2.29 -11.80 3.10
C LEU A 166 -2.28 -11.97 1.57
N PHE A 167 -1.58 -12.98 1.06
CA PHE A 167 -1.46 -13.25 -0.38
C PHE A 167 -2.15 -14.55 -0.80
N THR A 168 -3.10 -15.06 -0.01
CA THR A 168 -3.80 -16.31 -0.28
C THR A 168 -5.15 -16.08 -0.97
N LYS A 169 -5.67 -17.10 -1.70
CA LYS A 169 -7.04 -17.06 -2.24
C LYS A 169 -8.09 -16.89 -1.15
N GLU A 170 -7.85 -17.47 0.02
CA GLU A 170 -8.73 -17.33 1.18
C GLU A 170 -8.83 -15.88 1.62
N PHE A 171 -7.68 -15.19 1.72
CA PHE A 171 -7.63 -13.78 2.11
C PHE A 171 -8.42 -12.90 1.14
N TYR A 172 -8.17 -13.00 -0.17
CA TYR A 172 -8.90 -12.21 -1.17
C TYR A 172 -10.40 -12.53 -1.22
N GLY A 173 -10.76 -13.79 -1.05
CA GLY A 173 -12.17 -14.20 -0.93
C GLY A 173 -12.86 -13.63 0.31
N ASN A 174 -12.14 -13.48 1.42
CA ASN A 174 -12.65 -12.82 2.62
C ASN A 174 -12.73 -11.31 2.45
N CYS A 175 -11.75 -10.66 1.81
CA CYS A 175 -11.83 -9.25 1.44
C CYS A 175 -13.07 -8.98 0.56
N PHE A 176 -13.32 -9.85 -0.44
CA PHE A 176 -14.51 -9.73 -1.28
C PHE A 176 -15.82 -9.78 -0.47
N LYS A 177 -15.93 -10.67 0.53
CA LYS A 177 -17.10 -10.77 1.39
C LYS A 177 -17.24 -9.59 2.35
N ALA A 178 -16.10 -9.07 2.85
CA ALA A 178 -16.07 -7.94 3.77
C ALA A 178 -16.44 -6.61 3.09
N LEU A 179 -16.23 -6.50 1.78
CA LEU A 179 -16.61 -5.35 0.97
C LEU A 179 -18.12 -5.30 0.75
N LYS A 180 -18.68 -4.09 0.80
CA LYS A 180 -20.04 -3.78 0.33
C LYS A 180 -20.18 -4.05 -1.18
N GLU A 181 -21.40 -3.99 -1.72
CA GLU A 181 -21.69 -4.30 -3.12
C GLU A 181 -20.90 -3.46 -4.12
N ASP A 182 -20.65 -2.19 -3.81
CA ASP A 182 -19.87 -1.26 -4.62
C ASP A 182 -18.44 -1.02 -4.09
N GLY A 183 -18.00 -1.87 -3.17
CA GLY A 183 -16.71 -1.75 -2.52
C GLY A 183 -15.51 -2.02 -3.43
N ILE A 184 -14.38 -1.42 -3.04
CA ILE A 184 -13.09 -1.50 -3.74
C ILE A 184 -12.04 -2.10 -2.82
N MET A 185 -11.16 -2.93 -3.35
CA MET A 185 -9.91 -3.35 -2.71
C MET A 185 -8.73 -2.78 -3.49
N ILE A 186 -7.78 -2.20 -2.76
CA ILE A 186 -6.46 -1.83 -3.28
C ILE A 186 -5.41 -2.64 -2.54
N ASN A 187 -4.40 -3.09 -3.25
CA ASN A 187 -3.23 -3.72 -2.63
C ASN A 187 -1.94 -3.23 -3.26
N GLN A 188 -0.86 -3.20 -2.50
CA GLN A 188 0.47 -3.16 -3.07
C GLN A 188 0.67 -4.42 -3.94
N HIS A 189 1.34 -4.28 -5.10
CA HIS A 189 1.33 -5.32 -6.15
C HIS A 189 2.72 -5.66 -6.67
N GLU A 190 3.76 -5.35 -5.91
CA GLU A 190 5.16 -5.59 -6.19
C GLU A 190 5.77 -4.83 -7.37
N SER A 191 7.07 -5.00 -7.54
CA SER A 191 7.81 -4.53 -8.72
C SER A 191 7.64 -5.51 -9.88
N PRO A 192 7.35 -5.03 -11.09
CA PRO A 192 7.27 -5.91 -12.27
C PRO A 192 8.63 -6.19 -12.93
N PHE A 193 9.72 -5.59 -12.44
CA PHE A 193 10.97 -5.52 -13.18
C PHE A 193 11.93 -6.68 -12.89
N TYR A 194 12.27 -6.92 -11.62
CA TYR A 194 13.12 -8.03 -11.24
C TYR A 194 12.34 -9.35 -11.25
N GLU A 195 12.94 -10.42 -11.76
CA GLU A 195 12.24 -11.69 -12.00
C GLU A 195 11.56 -12.28 -10.75
N GLN A 196 12.21 -12.18 -9.59
CA GLN A 196 11.65 -12.70 -8.34
C GLN A 196 10.38 -11.94 -7.94
N ASP A 197 10.42 -10.60 -8.01
CA ASP A 197 9.30 -9.74 -7.65
C ASP A 197 8.17 -9.86 -8.67
N ALA A 198 8.52 -9.90 -9.97
CA ALA A 198 7.56 -10.11 -11.05
C ALA A 198 6.84 -11.46 -10.94
N TYR A 199 7.52 -12.52 -10.51
CA TYR A 199 6.89 -13.80 -10.23
C TYR A 199 5.93 -13.73 -9.04
N ALA A 200 6.30 -13.02 -7.97
CA ALA A 200 5.43 -12.77 -6.82
C ALA A 200 4.19 -11.98 -7.24
N MET A 201 4.38 -10.93 -8.03
CA MET A 201 3.32 -10.12 -8.64
C MET A 201 2.33 -10.97 -9.44
N GLN A 202 2.82 -11.81 -10.36
CA GLN A 202 1.96 -12.70 -11.18
C GLN A 202 1.15 -13.67 -10.32
N ARG A 203 1.77 -14.29 -9.32
CA ARG A 203 1.08 -15.22 -8.40
C ARG A 203 -0.02 -14.51 -7.58
N MET A 204 0.25 -13.29 -7.14
CA MET A 204 -0.72 -12.47 -6.42
C MET A 204 -1.87 -12.10 -7.35
N HIS A 205 -1.58 -11.56 -8.52
CA HIS A 205 -2.58 -11.16 -9.51
C HIS A 205 -3.50 -12.32 -9.87
N GLN A 206 -2.94 -13.52 -10.17
CA GLN A 206 -3.72 -14.71 -10.45
C GLN A 206 -4.74 -15.06 -9.36
N ARG A 207 -4.38 -14.87 -8.09
CA ARG A 207 -5.28 -15.14 -6.95
C ARG A 207 -6.39 -14.11 -6.85
N ILE A 208 -6.07 -12.85 -7.14
CA ILE A 208 -7.02 -11.73 -7.08
C ILE A 208 -8.07 -11.86 -8.18
N VAL A 209 -7.68 -12.09 -9.44
CA VAL A 209 -8.61 -12.20 -10.58
C VAL A 209 -9.56 -13.39 -10.47
N HIS A 210 -9.22 -14.40 -9.64
CA HIS A 210 -10.13 -15.49 -9.31
C HIS A 210 -11.15 -15.13 -8.20
N SER A 211 -10.91 -14.07 -7.46
CA SER A 211 -11.74 -13.67 -6.33
C SER A 211 -12.64 -12.47 -6.66
N PHE A 212 -12.21 -11.63 -7.58
CA PHE A 212 -12.93 -10.42 -7.96
C PHE A 212 -13.37 -10.45 -9.42
N PRO A 213 -14.61 -10.01 -9.73
CA PRO A 213 -15.13 -9.95 -11.11
C PRO A 213 -14.45 -8.88 -11.95
N PHE A 214 -13.80 -7.92 -11.31
CA PHE A 214 -13.03 -6.88 -11.97
C PHE A 214 -11.73 -6.60 -11.22
N SER A 215 -10.62 -6.64 -11.95
CA SER A 215 -9.29 -6.29 -11.45
C SER A 215 -8.50 -5.57 -12.54
N ARG A 216 -7.77 -4.53 -12.14
CA ARG A 216 -6.83 -3.78 -12.98
C ARG A 216 -5.60 -3.45 -12.16
N VAL A 217 -4.47 -3.31 -12.83
CA VAL A 217 -3.20 -2.90 -12.23
C VAL A 217 -2.86 -1.49 -12.67
N TYR A 218 -2.28 -0.69 -11.77
CA TYR A 218 -1.75 0.62 -12.10
C TYR A 218 -0.36 0.82 -11.52
N GLN A 219 0.42 1.66 -12.19
CA GLN A 219 1.84 1.85 -11.91
C GLN A 219 2.12 3.17 -11.18
N VAL A 220 3.22 3.14 -10.43
CA VAL A 220 3.77 4.30 -9.72
C VAL A 220 5.31 4.23 -9.74
N HIS A 221 5.97 5.37 -9.64
CA HIS A 221 7.42 5.44 -9.62
C HIS A 221 7.91 5.93 -8.26
N ILE A 222 8.51 5.03 -7.47
CA ILE A 222 9.01 5.29 -6.12
C ILE A 222 10.54 5.15 -6.14
N PRO A 223 11.30 6.24 -6.02
CA PRO A 223 12.75 6.24 -6.23
C PRO A 223 13.53 5.26 -5.35
N THR A 224 13.04 4.99 -4.12
CA THR A 224 13.73 4.14 -3.14
C THR A 224 13.31 2.67 -3.17
N TYR A 225 12.29 2.32 -3.96
CA TYR A 225 11.83 0.93 -4.11
C TYR A 225 12.57 0.18 -5.22
N PRO A 226 12.56 -1.15 -5.24
CA PRO A 226 13.22 -1.94 -6.27
C PRO A 226 12.87 -1.48 -7.69
N SER A 227 13.89 -1.21 -8.51
CA SER A 227 13.78 -0.63 -9.86
C SER A 227 13.14 0.77 -9.96
N GLY A 228 12.56 1.31 -8.92
CA GLY A 228 11.75 2.54 -8.94
C GLY A 228 10.36 2.34 -9.57
N HIS A 229 10.06 1.19 -10.14
CA HIS A 229 8.79 0.86 -10.77
C HIS A 229 7.98 -0.07 -9.87
N TRP A 230 6.89 0.44 -9.31
CA TRP A 230 6.03 -0.27 -8.38
C TRP A 230 4.60 -0.34 -8.91
N LEU A 231 3.87 -1.36 -8.53
CA LEU A 231 2.49 -1.56 -8.97
C LEU A 231 1.52 -1.57 -7.79
N PHE A 232 0.29 -1.16 -8.07
CA PHE A 232 -0.87 -1.37 -7.22
C PHE A 232 -1.96 -2.13 -7.96
N GLY A 233 -2.67 -2.99 -7.24
CA GLY A 233 -3.86 -3.67 -7.74
C GLY A 233 -5.12 -2.90 -7.35
N PHE A 234 -6.02 -2.70 -8.29
CA PHE A 234 -7.38 -2.19 -8.09
C PHE A 234 -8.37 -3.31 -8.38
N SER A 235 -9.15 -3.71 -7.41
CA SER A 235 -10.15 -4.78 -7.54
C SER A 235 -11.49 -4.31 -7.01
N SER A 236 -12.58 -4.66 -7.66
CA SER A 236 -13.91 -4.23 -7.25
C SER A 236 -14.99 -5.23 -7.64
N LYS A 237 -16.19 -5.08 -7.02
CA LYS A 237 -17.36 -5.84 -7.43
C LYS A 237 -18.00 -5.29 -8.70
N ASN A 238 -18.04 -3.95 -8.89
CA ASN A 238 -18.73 -3.33 -10.03
C ASN A 238 -18.15 -1.97 -10.47
N ARG A 239 -17.23 -1.36 -9.71
CA ARG A 239 -16.66 -0.04 -10.07
C ARG A 239 -15.50 -0.20 -11.06
N ARG A 240 -15.35 0.80 -11.95
CA ARG A 240 -14.24 0.90 -12.91
C ARG A 240 -13.31 2.03 -12.49
N PRO A 241 -11.98 1.85 -12.59
CA PRO A 241 -11.04 2.84 -12.07
C PRO A 241 -10.87 4.09 -12.94
N VAL A 242 -11.27 4.05 -14.21
CA VAL A 242 -11.09 5.15 -15.15
C VAL A 242 -12.41 5.52 -15.82
N GLU A 243 -13.17 4.53 -16.29
CA GLU A 243 -14.40 4.72 -17.04
C GLU A 243 -15.53 5.21 -16.13
N GLY A 244 -16.10 6.35 -16.44
CA GLY A 244 -17.22 6.95 -15.70
C GLY A 244 -16.82 7.63 -14.38
N VAL A 245 -15.52 7.79 -14.11
CA VAL A 245 -15.05 8.49 -12.91
C VAL A 245 -15.28 10.00 -13.02
N ASP A 246 -15.91 10.59 -12.00
CA ASP A 246 -16.10 12.04 -11.91
C ASP A 246 -14.87 12.74 -11.34
N PHE A 247 -13.88 12.96 -12.17
CA PHE A 247 -12.66 13.68 -11.80
C PHE A 247 -12.91 15.14 -11.37
N ALA A 248 -14.01 15.76 -11.82
CA ALA A 248 -14.34 17.12 -11.41
C ALA A 248 -14.77 17.16 -9.94
N ARG A 249 -15.50 16.16 -9.48
CA ARG A 249 -15.88 15.99 -8.08
C ARG A 249 -14.65 15.89 -7.17
N TRP A 250 -13.67 15.08 -7.54
CA TRP A 250 -12.43 14.98 -6.76
C TRP A 250 -11.69 16.33 -6.70
N LYS A 251 -11.55 17.03 -7.83
CA LYS A 251 -10.93 18.37 -7.89
C LYS A 251 -11.64 19.38 -6.99
N ALA A 252 -12.96 19.29 -6.87
CA ALA A 252 -13.76 20.18 -6.03
C ALA A 252 -13.47 20.03 -4.53
N LEU A 253 -12.89 18.89 -4.07
CA LEU A 253 -12.45 18.71 -2.70
C LEU A 253 -11.26 19.62 -2.34
N GLY A 254 -10.52 20.13 -3.33
CA GLY A 254 -9.38 21.02 -3.11
C GLY A 254 -8.20 20.40 -2.37
N ILE A 255 -8.11 19.07 -2.33
CA ILE A 255 -7.03 18.34 -1.68
C ILE A 255 -5.72 18.63 -2.41
N LYS A 256 -4.72 19.15 -1.67
CA LYS A 256 -3.39 19.44 -2.21
C LYS A 256 -2.55 18.18 -2.18
N THR A 257 -2.07 17.75 -3.33
CA THR A 257 -1.23 16.57 -3.54
C THR A 257 0.11 16.96 -4.14
N ARG A 258 1.13 16.15 -3.93
CA ARG A 258 2.49 16.35 -4.45
C ARG A 258 2.73 15.49 -5.69
N TYR A 259 2.12 14.32 -5.75
CA TYR A 259 2.28 13.35 -6.84
C TYR A 259 0.97 13.09 -7.58
N TYR A 260 -0.09 12.70 -6.85
CA TYR A 260 -1.36 12.37 -7.46
C TYR A 260 -2.02 13.58 -8.13
N ASN A 261 -2.58 13.37 -9.30
CA ASN A 261 -3.55 14.24 -9.95
C ASN A 261 -4.44 13.42 -10.88
N THR A 262 -5.55 13.99 -11.33
CA THR A 262 -6.54 13.26 -12.13
C THR A 262 -6.07 12.85 -13.53
N GLN A 263 -5.04 13.49 -14.08
CA GLN A 263 -4.44 13.08 -15.35
C GLN A 263 -3.51 11.88 -15.13
N LEU A 264 -2.69 11.96 -14.07
CA LEU A 264 -1.84 10.84 -13.65
C LEU A 264 -2.68 9.62 -13.27
N HIS A 265 -3.83 9.81 -12.60
CA HIS A 265 -4.75 8.73 -12.27
C HIS A 265 -5.08 7.87 -13.51
N ALA A 266 -5.56 8.50 -14.58
CA ALA A 266 -5.90 7.78 -15.79
C ALA A 266 -4.66 7.17 -16.49
N ALA A 267 -3.56 7.94 -16.54
CA ALA A 267 -2.31 7.51 -17.17
C ALA A 267 -1.64 6.34 -16.45
N ALA A 268 -1.80 6.24 -15.12
CA ALA A 268 -1.20 5.16 -14.33
C ALA A 268 -1.69 3.75 -14.72
N PHE A 269 -2.89 3.64 -15.31
CA PHE A 269 -3.44 2.39 -15.82
C PHE A 269 -2.96 1.99 -17.22
N ALA A 270 -2.16 2.84 -17.87
CA ALA A 270 -1.47 2.51 -19.13
C ALA A 270 -0.12 1.87 -18.79
N LEU A 271 -0.07 0.55 -18.83
CA LEU A 271 1.12 -0.21 -18.44
C LEU A 271 2.08 -0.40 -19.64
N PRO A 272 3.39 -0.53 -19.38
CA PRO A 272 4.34 -1.00 -20.39
C PRO A 272 4.02 -2.42 -20.87
N ASN A 273 4.27 -2.73 -22.15
CA ASN A 273 3.97 -4.03 -22.75
C ASN A 273 4.52 -5.22 -21.93
N TYR A 274 5.75 -5.14 -21.43
CA TYR A 274 6.32 -6.24 -20.66
C TYR A 274 5.58 -6.51 -19.32
N VAL A 275 4.86 -5.52 -18.79
CA VAL A 275 4.00 -5.70 -17.61
C VAL A 275 2.67 -6.32 -18.01
N GLU A 276 2.06 -5.80 -19.10
CA GLU A 276 0.81 -6.36 -19.65
C GLU A 276 0.98 -7.84 -20.01
N GLU A 277 2.04 -8.20 -20.74
CA GLU A 277 2.35 -9.60 -21.09
C GLU A 277 2.42 -10.50 -19.86
N ARG A 278 3.09 -10.05 -18.78
CA ARG A 278 3.19 -10.82 -17.53
C ARG A 278 1.84 -11.00 -16.82
N LEU A 279 0.96 -10.01 -16.88
CA LEU A 279 -0.37 -10.08 -16.28
C LEU A 279 -1.30 -10.98 -17.10
N GLU A 280 -1.29 -10.87 -18.44
CA GLU A 280 -2.09 -11.69 -19.35
C GLU A 280 -1.78 -13.20 -19.22
N ASP A 281 -0.53 -13.56 -18.95
CA ASP A 281 -0.11 -14.96 -18.74
C ASP A 281 -0.87 -15.67 -17.60
N VAL A 282 -1.41 -14.92 -16.65
CA VAL A 282 -2.06 -15.45 -15.44
C VAL A 282 -3.54 -15.09 -15.32
N GLU A 283 -4.06 -14.26 -16.20
CA GLU A 283 -5.47 -13.94 -16.29
C GLU A 283 -6.27 -15.09 -16.93
N PRO A 284 -7.55 -15.29 -16.52
CA PRO A 284 -8.41 -16.25 -17.19
C PRO A 284 -8.58 -15.89 -18.67
N GLN A 285 -8.26 -16.81 -19.57
CA GLN A 285 -8.58 -16.62 -20.99
C GLN A 285 -10.11 -16.64 -21.14
N HIS A 286 -10.68 -15.56 -21.64
CA HIS A 286 -12.11 -15.42 -21.90
C HIS A 286 -12.50 -16.02 -23.27
#